data_1bbf5b661b4d9807576f1030fb91bb24
#
_entry.id   1bbf5b661b4d9807576f1030fb91bb24
#
_cell.length_a   1.000
_cell.length_b   1.000
_cell.length_c   1.000
_cell.angle_alpha   90.00
_cell.angle_beta   90.00
_cell.angle_gamma   90.00
#
_symmetry.space_group_name_H-M   'P 1'
#
loop_
_entity.id
_entity.type
_entity.pdbx_description
1 polymer ?
#
loop_
_entity_poly.entity_id
_entity_poly.type
_entity_poly.pdbx_seq_one_letter_code
_entity_poly.pdbx_strand_id
1 'polypeptide(L)'
;MQELANRLAIQNFVNAYMQETGKGYLLSFDQQSSTQQAFSSGLTLLTLPLPSIQAECSVPLSYVSRVGRHRLAALPKMCIDGQWQKFSAGTIVSLLLEELVIESQFKLDAASLLEKWIQSRDALLQFLKQRHNDFDDLVKAGQNFIESEQALILGHSMHPAPKSRNGFVHEDWLKFSPEHAGKTQLYYWLVHQNYIAEGCATEQPISDQVKDAIRWYLSESDLNLLKTHVEFKLLPLHPWQARYLQGKPWFEQLKQTGQLIDIGLRGWQFSPTTSIRTLASFNAPWMVKTSLSVMITNSIRVNLAKECHRGEISYRLWYSDLGKKILKQCPTLKAVNDPAWIALQIDGEIINETICIFRDQPFAVQQQVTCIASLCQDHPNKELNRFNALFDQIAQKNQQTNFKEIALDWFDHFLKIGLAPLMYVYHKYGMAFESHQQNVLLELEDGLPKNLWLRDNQGFYYIEEFATEIVEALPDLLEKAHAVGPKDFVDERFSYYFFGNTLFGLINAIGATGYISEDELLIHLQQNLLQLLEQYPDSTLLQGLLFNDSLPYKGNLLTRLHELDELIAPLEHQSVYVQLPNPLYVEQKDVSYA
;
A
#
# COMPACT_ATOMS: atom_id res chain seq x y z
N MET A 1 -0.61 8.55 -25.37
CA MET A 1 -0.63 8.74 -23.90
C MET A 1 -2.04 8.96 -23.33
N GLN A 2 -2.87 9.85 -23.89
CA GLN A 2 -4.24 10.07 -23.38
C GLN A 2 -5.09 8.80 -23.36
N GLU A 3 -5.11 8.05 -24.45
CA GLU A 3 -5.86 6.79 -24.54
C GLU A 3 -5.32 5.74 -23.55
N LEU A 4 -4.01 5.64 -23.40
CA LEU A 4 -3.36 4.77 -22.42
C LEU A 4 -3.75 5.13 -21.00
N ALA A 5 -3.68 6.41 -20.62
CA ALA A 5 -4.10 6.87 -19.29
C ALA A 5 -5.59 6.57 -19.03
N ASN A 6 -6.46 6.80 -20.01
CA ASN A 6 -7.88 6.49 -19.91
C ASN A 6 -8.11 4.98 -19.71
N ARG A 7 -7.43 4.11 -20.48
CA ARG A 7 -7.56 2.65 -20.37
C ARG A 7 -7.09 2.14 -19.00
N LEU A 8 -5.93 2.58 -18.54
CA LEU A 8 -5.39 2.17 -17.24
C LEU A 8 -6.22 2.68 -16.05
N ALA A 9 -6.72 3.92 -16.12
CA ALA A 9 -7.56 4.47 -15.06
C ALA A 9 -8.93 3.77 -15.00
N ILE A 10 -9.53 3.45 -16.15
CA ILE A 10 -10.82 2.77 -16.19
C ILE A 10 -10.69 1.29 -15.82
N GLN A 11 -9.54 0.66 -16.10
CA GLN A 11 -9.23 -0.72 -15.66
C GLN A 11 -9.34 -0.87 -14.15
N ASN A 12 -8.71 0.00 -13.39
CA ASN A 12 -8.79 -0.03 -11.93
C ASN A 12 -10.23 0.18 -11.44
N PHE A 13 -10.96 1.12 -12.07
CA PHE A 13 -12.34 1.39 -11.71
C PHE A 13 -13.26 0.20 -12.00
N VAL A 14 -13.18 -0.40 -13.19
CA VAL A 14 -14.00 -1.54 -13.61
C VAL A 14 -13.72 -2.77 -12.75
N ASN A 15 -12.45 -3.06 -12.44
CA ASN A 15 -12.09 -4.17 -11.55
C ASN A 15 -12.65 -3.96 -10.13
N ALA A 16 -12.52 -2.76 -9.56
CA ALA A 16 -13.11 -2.43 -8.27
C ALA A 16 -14.66 -2.52 -8.31
N TYR A 17 -15.29 -1.97 -9.36
CA TYR A 17 -16.72 -2.02 -9.54
C TYR A 17 -17.24 -3.46 -9.58
N MET A 18 -16.66 -4.31 -10.44
CA MET A 18 -17.04 -5.71 -10.57
C MET A 18 -16.90 -6.47 -9.23
N GLN A 19 -15.75 -6.35 -8.60
CA GLN A 19 -15.48 -7.07 -7.36
C GLN A 19 -16.38 -6.60 -6.21
N GLU A 20 -16.48 -5.29 -6.00
CA GLU A 20 -17.17 -4.77 -4.82
C GLU A 20 -18.70 -4.80 -4.93
N THR A 21 -19.24 -4.84 -6.15
CA THR A 21 -20.70 -4.93 -6.38
C THR A 21 -21.17 -6.34 -6.68
N GLY A 22 -20.26 -7.27 -7.00
CA GLY A 22 -20.61 -8.60 -7.51
C GLY A 22 -21.27 -8.58 -8.89
N LYS A 23 -21.33 -7.42 -9.55
CA LYS A 23 -21.97 -7.26 -10.87
C LYS A 23 -20.96 -7.54 -11.97
N GLY A 24 -21.40 -8.32 -12.95
CA GLY A 24 -20.60 -8.61 -14.12
C GLY A 24 -20.40 -10.10 -14.36
N TYR A 25 -20.17 -10.42 -15.60
CA TYR A 25 -19.89 -11.77 -16.06
C TYR A 25 -18.96 -11.77 -17.26
N LEU A 26 -18.29 -12.90 -17.45
CA LEU A 26 -17.39 -13.10 -18.58
C LEU A 26 -18.13 -13.79 -19.72
N LEU A 27 -17.95 -13.29 -20.94
CA LEU A 27 -18.44 -13.91 -22.17
C LEU A 27 -17.24 -14.38 -23.00
N SER A 28 -17.11 -15.69 -23.20
CA SER A 28 -16.20 -16.24 -24.21
C SER A 28 -16.62 -15.79 -25.61
N PHE A 29 -15.71 -15.82 -26.59
CA PHE A 29 -16.01 -15.35 -27.94
C PHE A 29 -17.26 -16.00 -28.53
N ASP A 30 -17.47 -17.30 -28.32
CA ASP A 30 -18.62 -18.06 -28.84
C ASP A 30 -19.96 -17.67 -28.20
N GLN A 31 -19.92 -17.08 -27.01
CA GLN A 31 -21.10 -16.62 -26.28
C GLN A 31 -21.53 -15.19 -26.65
N GLN A 32 -20.70 -14.48 -27.42
CA GLN A 32 -20.91 -13.09 -27.80
C GLN A 32 -21.87 -12.96 -28.98
N SER A 33 -22.69 -11.90 -28.96
CA SER A 33 -23.47 -11.51 -30.12
C SER A 33 -22.56 -11.10 -31.29
N SER A 34 -23.09 -11.13 -32.53
CA SER A 34 -22.32 -10.70 -33.72
C SER A 34 -21.75 -9.28 -33.60
N THR A 35 -22.49 -8.38 -32.95
CA THR A 35 -22.03 -7.01 -32.70
C THR A 35 -20.91 -6.96 -31.69
N GLN A 36 -20.98 -7.77 -30.61
CA GLN A 36 -19.91 -7.90 -29.61
C GLN A 36 -18.66 -8.52 -30.23
N GLN A 37 -18.80 -9.58 -31.02
CA GLN A 37 -17.70 -10.21 -31.77
C GLN A 37 -16.96 -9.21 -32.67
N ALA A 38 -17.68 -8.29 -33.30
CA ALA A 38 -17.08 -7.27 -34.16
C ALA A 38 -16.14 -6.30 -33.43
N PHE A 39 -16.27 -6.13 -32.11
CA PHE A 39 -15.38 -5.27 -31.36
C PHE A 39 -14.49 -5.99 -30.33
N SER A 40 -14.79 -7.22 -29.97
CA SER A 40 -13.97 -8.01 -29.04
C SER A 40 -12.66 -8.49 -29.67
N SER A 41 -12.59 -8.57 -31.00
CA SER A 41 -11.40 -9.04 -31.73
C SER A 41 -10.95 -10.44 -31.29
N GLY A 42 -11.90 -11.33 -30.98
CA GLY A 42 -11.60 -12.70 -30.53
C GLY A 42 -11.33 -12.84 -29.03
N LEU A 43 -11.37 -11.74 -28.28
CA LEU A 43 -11.09 -11.74 -26.85
C LEU A 43 -12.34 -12.02 -26.01
N THR A 44 -12.14 -12.49 -24.78
CA THR A 44 -13.19 -12.56 -23.76
C THR A 44 -13.67 -11.14 -23.41
N LEU A 45 -14.98 -10.99 -23.26
CA LEU A 45 -15.59 -9.74 -22.78
C LEU A 45 -15.93 -9.87 -21.28
N LEU A 46 -15.60 -8.83 -20.54
CA LEU A 46 -16.23 -8.57 -19.24
C LEU A 46 -17.46 -7.68 -19.52
N THR A 47 -18.63 -8.15 -19.13
CA THR A 47 -19.90 -7.46 -19.33
C THR A 47 -20.51 -7.09 -17.98
N LEU A 48 -20.83 -5.81 -17.81
CA LEU A 48 -21.45 -5.23 -16.62
C LEU A 48 -22.87 -4.81 -16.97
N PRO A 49 -23.93 -5.50 -16.51
CA PRO A 49 -25.30 -5.06 -16.69
C PRO A 49 -25.59 -3.85 -15.79
N LEU A 50 -26.31 -2.87 -16.34
CA LEU A 50 -26.68 -1.62 -15.67
C LEU A 50 -28.21 -1.44 -15.79
N PRO A 51 -29.00 -2.27 -15.08
CA PRO A 51 -30.45 -2.32 -15.26
C PRO A 51 -31.17 -1.02 -14.85
N SER A 52 -30.65 -0.28 -13.84
CA SER A 52 -31.27 0.96 -13.37
C SER A 52 -31.28 2.07 -14.43
N ILE A 53 -30.27 2.06 -15.32
CA ILE A 53 -30.15 3.02 -16.43
C ILE A 53 -30.44 2.38 -17.81
N GLN A 54 -30.96 1.15 -17.82
CA GLN A 54 -31.28 0.39 -19.04
C GLN A 54 -30.10 0.28 -20.02
N ALA A 55 -28.88 0.05 -19.52
CA ALA A 55 -27.66 -0.01 -20.26
C ALA A 55 -26.84 -1.28 -19.94
N GLU A 56 -25.83 -1.54 -20.76
CA GLU A 56 -24.84 -2.58 -20.56
C GLU A 56 -23.46 -2.03 -20.92
N CYS A 57 -22.45 -2.33 -20.11
CA CYS A 57 -21.06 -1.97 -20.38
C CYS A 57 -20.25 -3.23 -20.66
N SER A 58 -19.61 -3.33 -21.83
CA SER A 58 -18.75 -4.47 -22.19
C SER A 58 -17.36 -4.02 -22.59
N VAL A 59 -16.34 -4.74 -22.11
CA VAL A 59 -14.94 -4.43 -22.39
C VAL A 59 -14.15 -5.70 -22.75
N PRO A 60 -13.35 -5.67 -23.84
CA PRO A 60 -12.47 -6.77 -24.19
C PRO A 60 -11.28 -6.83 -23.20
N LEU A 61 -10.96 -8.06 -22.76
CA LEU A 61 -9.88 -8.33 -21.83
C LEU A 61 -8.68 -8.92 -22.56
N SER A 62 -7.49 -8.34 -22.35
CA SER A 62 -6.23 -8.96 -22.76
C SER A 62 -5.74 -10.00 -21.77
N TYR A 63 -6.21 -9.93 -20.51
CA TYR A 63 -5.94 -10.93 -19.48
C TYR A 63 -7.15 -11.14 -18.57
N VAL A 64 -7.56 -12.40 -18.42
CA VAL A 64 -8.65 -12.81 -17.51
C VAL A 64 -8.05 -13.35 -16.24
N SER A 65 -8.33 -12.70 -15.11
CA SER A 65 -7.79 -13.07 -13.80
C SER A 65 -8.79 -13.88 -12.96
N ARG A 66 -8.31 -14.92 -12.29
CA ARG A 66 -9.09 -15.70 -11.31
C ARG A 66 -9.28 -14.96 -9.98
N VAL A 67 -8.38 -14.01 -9.69
CA VAL A 67 -8.43 -13.17 -8.48
C VAL A 67 -9.01 -11.78 -8.75
N GLY A 68 -9.68 -11.60 -9.91
CA GLY A 68 -10.46 -10.40 -10.24
C GLY A 68 -9.66 -9.18 -10.67
N ARG A 69 -8.38 -9.33 -11.04
CA ARG A 69 -7.52 -8.24 -11.53
C ARG A 69 -7.31 -8.36 -13.03
N HIS A 70 -8.37 -8.14 -13.80
CA HIS A 70 -8.35 -8.25 -15.25
C HIS A 70 -7.54 -7.12 -15.91
N ARG A 71 -6.91 -7.41 -17.08
CA ARG A 71 -6.32 -6.39 -17.94
C ARG A 71 -7.25 -6.10 -19.12
N LEU A 72 -7.50 -4.82 -19.35
CA LEU A 72 -8.34 -4.35 -20.46
C LEU A 72 -7.51 -4.19 -21.73
N ALA A 73 -7.95 -4.78 -22.83
CA ALA A 73 -7.35 -4.61 -24.15
C ALA A 73 -7.68 -3.24 -24.76
N ALA A 74 -8.89 -2.73 -24.48
CA ALA A 74 -9.39 -1.45 -25.00
C ALA A 74 -10.34 -0.78 -24.00
N LEU A 75 -10.78 0.44 -24.29
CA LEU A 75 -11.84 1.10 -23.52
C LEU A 75 -13.18 0.35 -23.70
N PRO A 76 -14.03 0.33 -22.65
CA PRO A 76 -15.36 -0.27 -22.72
C PRO A 76 -16.24 0.38 -23.80
N LYS A 77 -17.20 -0.39 -24.30
CA LYS A 77 -18.34 0.11 -25.06
C LYS A 77 -19.61 0.00 -24.21
N MET A 78 -20.52 0.94 -24.43
CA MET A 78 -21.82 0.97 -23.78
C MET A 78 -22.90 0.60 -24.78
N CYS A 79 -23.82 -0.27 -24.39
CA CYS A 79 -25.06 -0.51 -25.09
C CYS A 79 -26.16 0.32 -24.43
N ILE A 80 -26.74 1.25 -25.14
CA ILE A 80 -27.88 2.07 -24.71
C ILE A 80 -28.93 1.95 -25.80
N ASP A 81 -30.18 1.70 -25.43
CA ASP A 81 -31.28 1.46 -26.36
C ASP A 81 -30.97 0.38 -27.44
N GLY A 82 -30.25 -0.67 -27.05
CA GLY A 82 -29.83 -1.78 -27.89
C GLY A 82 -28.70 -1.45 -28.89
N GLN A 83 -28.07 -0.28 -28.79
CA GLN A 83 -27.00 0.13 -29.70
C GLN A 83 -25.66 0.28 -28.97
N TRP A 84 -24.63 -0.43 -29.47
CA TRP A 84 -23.26 -0.35 -28.94
C TRP A 84 -22.55 0.90 -29.44
N GLN A 85 -22.13 1.75 -28.51
CA GLN A 85 -21.51 3.04 -28.79
C GLN A 85 -20.21 3.22 -27.98
N LYS A 86 -19.33 4.09 -28.52
CA LYS A 86 -18.12 4.53 -27.81
C LYS A 86 -18.42 5.80 -27.04
N PHE A 87 -17.99 5.84 -25.79
CA PHE A 87 -18.06 7.03 -24.94
C PHE A 87 -16.67 7.42 -24.43
N SER A 88 -16.56 8.63 -23.93
CA SER A 88 -15.35 9.03 -23.19
C SER A 88 -15.21 8.21 -21.91
N ALA A 89 -13.98 8.00 -21.45
CA ALA A 89 -13.74 7.26 -20.21
C ALA A 89 -14.46 7.88 -19.01
N GLY A 90 -14.53 9.21 -18.94
CA GLY A 90 -15.27 9.91 -17.88
C GLY A 90 -16.78 9.68 -17.94
N THR A 91 -17.37 9.65 -19.14
CA THR A 91 -18.80 9.33 -19.33
C THR A 91 -19.11 7.90 -18.91
N ILE A 92 -18.24 6.92 -19.24
CA ILE A 92 -18.41 5.53 -18.85
C ILE A 92 -18.41 5.41 -17.31
N VAL A 93 -17.44 6.02 -16.63
CA VAL A 93 -17.38 6.01 -15.16
C VAL A 93 -18.60 6.70 -14.54
N SER A 94 -19.05 7.82 -15.13
CA SER A 94 -20.27 8.51 -14.68
C SER A 94 -21.50 7.60 -14.75
N LEU A 95 -21.68 6.87 -15.86
CA LEU A 95 -22.81 5.93 -16.03
C LEU A 95 -22.74 4.74 -15.06
N LEU A 96 -21.54 4.19 -14.81
CA LEU A 96 -21.34 3.13 -13.81
C LEU A 96 -21.67 3.63 -12.40
N LEU A 97 -21.31 4.85 -12.06
CA LEU A 97 -21.66 5.48 -10.79
C LEU A 97 -23.16 5.80 -10.68
N GLU A 98 -23.79 6.28 -11.76
CA GLU A 98 -25.23 6.55 -11.82
C GLU A 98 -26.06 5.30 -11.52
N GLU A 99 -25.67 4.15 -12.08
CA GLU A 99 -26.28 2.85 -11.74
C GLU A 99 -26.30 2.60 -10.25
N LEU A 100 -25.16 2.80 -9.54
CA LEU A 100 -25.06 2.58 -8.09
C LEU A 100 -25.87 3.60 -7.28
N VAL A 101 -25.90 4.85 -7.73
CA VAL A 101 -26.69 5.91 -7.05
C VAL A 101 -28.18 5.60 -7.13
N ILE A 102 -28.70 5.23 -8.32
CA ILE A 102 -30.12 4.89 -8.48
C ILE A 102 -30.46 3.63 -7.70
N GLU A 103 -29.65 2.59 -7.79
CA GLU A 103 -29.84 1.33 -7.04
C GLU A 103 -29.89 1.56 -5.51
N SER A 104 -29.04 2.46 -5.00
CA SER A 104 -29.03 2.86 -3.60
C SER A 104 -30.20 3.77 -3.20
N GLN A 105 -31.11 4.08 -4.11
CA GLN A 105 -32.20 5.05 -3.92
C GLN A 105 -31.66 6.45 -3.54
N PHE A 106 -30.61 6.90 -4.24
CA PHE A 106 -29.96 8.20 -4.05
C PHE A 106 -29.36 8.45 -2.66
N LYS A 107 -28.96 7.37 -1.98
CA LYS A 107 -28.26 7.45 -0.67
C LYS A 107 -26.76 7.64 -0.79
N LEU A 108 -26.19 7.50 -2.01
CA LEU A 108 -24.77 7.63 -2.30
C LEU A 108 -24.50 8.91 -3.06
N ASP A 109 -23.41 9.59 -2.72
CA ASP A 109 -22.89 10.72 -3.51
C ASP A 109 -21.70 10.27 -4.39
N ALA A 110 -21.94 10.23 -5.68
CA ALA A 110 -20.93 9.86 -6.67
C ALA A 110 -20.06 11.03 -7.15
N ALA A 111 -20.46 12.28 -6.92
CA ALA A 111 -19.77 13.44 -7.47
C ALA A 111 -18.33 13.56 -6.97
N SER A 112 -18.12 13.39 -5.67
CA SER A 112 -16.79 13.41 -5.03
C SER A 112 -15.88 12.29 -5.59
N LEU A 113 -16.41 11.08 -5.80
CA LEU A 113 -15.62 9.99 -6.36
C LEU A 113 -15.28 10.21 -7.85
N LEU A 114 -16.23 10.73 -8.64
CA LEU A 114 -15.98 11.07 -10.05
C LEU A 114 -14.89 12.15 -10.17
N GLU A 115 -14.94 13.18 -9.35
CA GLU A 115 -13.89 14.21 -9.29
C GLU A 115 -12.51 13.59 -8.99
N LYS A 116 -12.42 12.75 -7.96
CA LYS A 116 -11.18 12.05 -7.58
C LYS A 116 -10.68 11.13 -8.70
N TRP A 117 -11.60 10.45 -9.41
CA TRP A 117 -11.23 9.61 -10.53
C TRP A 117 -10.64 10.44 -11.68
N ILE A 118 -11.24 11.60 -12.02
CA ILE A 118 -10.72 12.53 -13.03
C ILE A 118 -9.33 13.02 -12.63
N GLN A 119 -9.14 13.46 -11.38
CA GLN A 119 -7.84 13.89 -10.86
C GLN A 119 -6.80 12.76 -10.95
N SER A 120 -7.18 11.54 -10.57
CA SER A 120 -6.32 10.36 -10.61
C SER A 120 -5.88 10.02 -12.05
N ARG A 121 -6.83 10.04 -13.01
CA ARG A 121 -6.54 9.84 -14.43
C ARG A 121 -5.61 10.91 -14.99
N ASP A 122 -5.84 12.17 -14.66
CA ASP A 122 -5.04 13.29 -15.15
C ASP A 122 -3.62 13.27 -14.56
N ALA A 123 -3.48 12.91 -13.28
CA ALA A 123 -2.19 12.66 -12.65
C ALA A 123 -1.45 11.51 -13.37
N LEU A 124 -2.12 10.38 -13.61
CA LEU A 124 -1.55 9.25 -14.35
C LEU A 124 -1.08 9.68 -15.76
N LEU A 125 -1.86 10.49 -16.46
CA LEU A 125 -1.44 11.04 -17.75
C LEU A 125 -0.14 11.84 -17.67
N GLN A 126 0.03 12.66 -16.63
CA GLN A 126 1.28 13.41 -16.42
C GLN A 126 2.46 12.47 -16.14
N PHE A 127 2.27 11.47 -15.29
CA PHE A 127 3.30 10.47 -15.00
C PHE A 127 3.72 9.71 -16.28
N LEU A 128 2.76 9.23 -17.06
CA LEU A 128 3.03 8.54 -18.32
C LEU A 128 3.77 9.42 -19.33
N LYS A 129 3.43 10.71 -19.42
CA LYS A 129 4.13 11.66 -20.29
C LYS A 129 5.57 11.89 -19.86
N GLN A 130 5.81 12.04 -18.56
CA GLN A 130 7.14 12.32 -18.04
C GLN A 130 8.06 11.09 -18.08
N ARG A 131 7.49 9.91 -17.80
CA ARG A 131 8.23 8.65 -17.68
C ARG A 131 8.22 7.80 -18.96
N HIS A 132 7.74 8.34 -20.11
CA HIS A 132 7.54 7.54 -21.33
C HIS A 132 8.84 6.93 -21.91
N ASN A 133 9.98 7.52 -21.62
CA ASN A 133 11.29 7.06 -22.09
C ASN A 133 11.90 5.97 -21.20
N ASP A 134 11.40 5.78 -19.98
CA ASP A 134 11.91 4.83 -19.00
C ASP A 134 10.90 3.77 -18.54
N PHE A 135 9.87 3.50 -19.34
CA PHE A 135 8.87 2.48 -19.01
C PHE A 135 9.48 1.10 -18.78
N ASP A 136 10.50 0.71 -19.56
CA ASP A 136 11.20 -0.55 -19.37
C ASP A 136 12.00 -0.57 -18.04
N ASP A 137 12.53 0.58 -17.60
CA ASP A 137 13.21 0.70 -16.30
C ASP A 137 12.26 0.56 -15.10
N LEU A 138 10.96 0.89 -15.27
CA LEU A 138 9.96 0.73 -14.21
C LEU A 138 9.74 -0.75 -13.84
N VAL A 139 10.02 -1.66 -14.76
CA VAL A 139 9.81 -3.11 -14.62
C VAL A 139 11.10 -3.92 -14.73
N LYS A 140 12.27 -3.29 -14.69
CA LYS A 140 13.57 -4.00 -14.70
C LYS A 140 13.73 -4.88 -13.46
N ALA A 141 14.43 -5.99 -13.57
CA ALA A 141 14.65 -6.95 -12.49
C ALA A 141 15.38 -6.32 -11.30
N GLY A 142 16.54 -5.73 -11.53
CA GLY A 142 17.40 -5.15 -10.49
C GLY A 142 17.02 -3.71 -10.17
N GLN A 143 16.28 -3.49 -9.08
CA GLN A 143 15.99 -2.16 -8.54
C GLN A 143 16.38 -2.12 -7.06
N ASN A 144 17.02 -1.01 -6.63
CA ASN A 144 17.21 -0.74 -5.21
C ASN A 144 15.91 -0.21 -4.58
N PHE A 145 15.92 -0.02 -3.27
CA PHE A 145 14.74 0.42 -2.51
C PHE A 145 14.11 1.70 -3.08
N ILE A 146 14.89 2.76 -3.31
CA ILE A 146 14.36 4.04 -3.80
C ILE A 146 13.86 3.93 -5.24
N GLU A 147 14.59 3.24 -6.12
CA GLU A 147 14.13 2.99 -7.50
C GLU A 147 12.80 2.26 -7.53
N SER A 148 12.65 1.21 -6.70
CA SER A 148 11.41 0.46 -6.58
C SER A 148 10.24 1.31 -6.06
N GLU A 149 10.46 2.12 -5.01
CA GLU A 149 9.44 3.02 -4.47
C GLU A 149 8.97 4.05 -5.52
N GLN A 150 9.87 4.51 -6.38
CA GLN A 150 9.59 5.50 -7.43
C GLN A 150 9.14 4.88 -8.76
N ALA A 151 9.20 3.56 -8.91
CA ALA A 151 8.74 2.87 -10.09
C ALA A 151 7.21 2.69 -10.15
N LEU A 152 6.49 2.74 -9.00
CA LEU A 152 5.05 2.48 -8.91
C LEU A 152 4.22 3.65 -9.46
N ILE A 153 4.15 3.78 -10.78
CA ILE A 153 3.38 4.86 -11.43
C ILE A 153 1.89 4.55 -11.59
N LEU A 154 1.49 3.27 -11.67
CA LEU A 154 0.09 2.88 -11.85
C LEU A 154 -0.70 2.90 -10.51
N GLY A 155 -0.05 2.64 -9.39
CA GLY A 155 -0.65 2.70 -8.06
C GLY A 155 -1.37 1.42 -7.64
N HIS A 156 -2.30 1.56 -6.71
CA HIS A 156 -3.07 0.44 -6.16
C HIS A 156 -4.05 -0.11 -7.19
N SER A 157 -3.84 -1.34 -7.66
CA SER A 157 -4.59 -1.95 -8.76
C SER A 157 -6.09 -2.13 -8.49
N MET A 158 -6.49 -2.19 -7.20
CA MET A 158 -7.89 -2.38 -6.78
C MET A 158 -8.50 -1.11 -6.17
N HIS A 159 -7.91 0.06 -6.39
CA HIS A 159 -8.49 1.32 -5.94
C HIS A 159 -9.03 2.10 -7.14
N PRO A 160 -10.30 2.60 -7.11
CA PRO A 160 -10.92 3.26 -8.27
C PRO A 160 -10.19 4.55 -8.70
N ALA A 161 -9.54 5.25 -7.76
CA ALA A 161 -8.83 6.51 -8.01
C ALA A 161 -7.48 6.57 -7.27
N PRO A 162 -6.49 5.72 -7.62
CA PRO A 162 -5.29 5.51 -6.78
C PRO A 162 -4.31 6.68 -6.77
N LYS A 163 -4.46 7.66 -7.68
CA LYS A 163 -3.51 8.77 -7.84
C LYS A 163 -4.12 10.15 -7.53
N SER A 164 -5.31 10.21 -6.94
CA SER A 164 -5.88 11.50 -6.49
C SER A 164 -5.14 12.03 -5.26
N ARG A 165 -4.88 13.35 -5.21
CA ARG A 165 -4.17 14.05 -4.12
C ARG A 165 -4.72 15.46 -3.97
N ASN A 166 -5.77 15.59 -3.17
CA ASN A 166 -6.38 16.90 -2.92
C ASN A 166 -5.43 17.79 -2.10
N GLY A 167 -5.11 18.97 -2.63
CA GLY A 167 -4.22 19.95 -2.00
C GLY A 167 -2.86 20.11 -2.70
N PHE A 168 -2.46 19.20 -3.61
CA PHE A 168 -1.25 19.36 -4.42
C PHE A 168 -1.51 20.25 -5.63
N VAL A 169 -0.65 21.25 -5.82
CA VAL A 169 -0.54 22.01 -7.08
C VAL A 169 0.53 21.39 -7.97
N HIS A 170 0.64 21.86 -9.23
CA HIS A 170 1.55 21.26 -10.22
C HIS A 170 3.00 21.14 -9.74
N GLU A 171 3.53 22.15 -9.06
CA GLU A 171 4.90 22.11 -8.53
C GLU A 171 5.08 21.10 -7.40
N ASP A 172 4.04 20.86 -6.60
CA ASP A 172 4.05 19.88 -5.53
C ASP A 172 4.14 18.45 -6.10
N TRP A 173 3.42 18.20 -7.20
CA TRP A 173 3.50 16.93 -7.91
C TRP A 173 4.92 16.62 -8.38
N LEU A 174 5.62 17.58 -8.96
CA LEU A 174 6.99 17.40 -9.45
C LEU A 174 7.98 17.09 -8.32
N LYS A 175 7.84 17.75 -7.18
CA LYS A 175 8.79 17.66 -6.05
C LYS A 175 8.49 16.51 -5.09
N PHE A 176 7.20 16.24 -4.85
CA PHE A 176 6.78 15.37 -3.75
C PHE A 176 6.14 14.06 -4.19
N SER A 177 6.10 13.79 -5.50
CA SER A 177 5.58 12.53 -6.02
C SER A 177 6.69 11.53 -6.34
N PRO A 178 6.61 10.30 -5.83
CA PRO A 178 7.54 9.23 -6.21
C PRO A 178 7.48 8.94 -7.71
N GLU A 179 6.31 9.02 -8.33
CA GLU A 179 6.10 8.79 -9.76
C GLU A 179 6.88 9.76 -10.66
N HIS A 180 7.16 10.95 -10.18
CA HIS A 180 8.02 11.93 -10.85
C HIS A 180 9.50 11.78 -10.51
N ALA A 181 9.88 10.75 -9.75
CA ALA A 181 11.23 10.63 -9.17
C ALA A 181 11.62 11.91 -8.39
N GLY A 182 10.65 12.51 -7.72
CA GLY A 182 10.78 13.77 -7.00
C GLY A 182 11.89 13.72 -5.94
N LYS A 183 12.43 14.90 -5.62
CA LYS A 183 13.43 15.06 -4.55
C LYS A 183 13.14 16.33 -3.76
N THR A 184 13.31 16.25 -2.45
CA THR A 184 13.10 17.39 -1.56
C THR A 184 14.00 17.30 -0.33
N GLN A 185 14.29 18.44 0.29
CA GLN A 185 14.86 18.51 1.63
C GLN A 185 13.73 18.58 2.65
N LEU A 186 14.00 18.29 3.92
CA LEU A 186 13.08 18.61 5.00
C LEU A 186 13.08 20.11 5.31
N TYR A 187 11.95 20.59 5.79
CA TYR A 187 11.79 21.94 6.28
C TYR A 187 11.92 21.94 7.80
N TYR A 188 12.70 22.84 8.38
CA TYR A 188 12.98 22.87 9.81
C TYR A 188 12.44 24.12 10.47
N TRP A 189 11.80 23.93 11.60
CA TRP A 189 11.57 24.98 12.59
C TRP A 189 12.48 24.75 13.79
N LEU A 190 12.95 25.85 14.40
CA LEU A 190 13.60 25.83 15.70
C LEU A 190 12.56 26.26 16.73
N VAL A 191 12.18 25.38 17.64
CA VAL A 191 11.03 25.53 18.54
C VAL A 191 11.50 25.39 19.99
N HIS A 192 11.03 26.27 20.88
CA HIS A 192 11.34 26.22 22.30
C HIS A 192 10.87 24.87 22.90
N GLN A 193 11.69 24.24 23.73
CA GLN A 193 11.47 22.87 24.24
C GLN A 193 10.13 22.66 24.93
N ASN A 194 9.54 23.70 25.57
CA ASN A 194 8.23 23.62 26.22
C ASN A 194 7.09 23.32 25.24
N TYR A 195 7.31 23.56 23.94
CA TYR A 195 6.36 23.29 22.85
C TYR A 195 6.75 22.04 22.03
N ILE A 196 7.69 21.26 22.52
CA ILE A 196 8.10 20.01 21.87
C ILE A 196 7.61 18.81 22.68
N ALA A 197 6.96 17.87 21.99
CA ALA A 197 6.73 16.52 22.43
C ALA A 197 7.60 15.59 21.59
N GLU A 198 8.31 14.67 22.22
CA GLU A 198 9.12 13.65 21.55
C GLU A 198 9.09 12.33 22.31
N GLY A 199 9.25 11.23 21.56
CA GLY A 199 9.44 9.89 22.11
C GLY A 199 10.53 9.17 21.34
N CYS A 200 11.27 8.34 22.07
CA CYS A 200 12.38 7.57 21.51
C CYS A 200 12.55 6.25 22.25
N ALA A 201 12.54 5.14 21.51
CA ALA A 201 12.81 3.82 22.06
C ALA A 201 14.32 3.53 22.24
N THR A 202 15.20 4.43 21.76
CA THR A 202 16.65 4.37 21.97
C THR A 202 17.07 5.30 23.11
N GLU A 203 18.31 5.17 23.58
CA GLU A 203 18.80 5.91 24.76
C GLU A 203 18.89 7.43 24.56
N GLN A 204 19.23 7.89 23.34
CA GLN A 204 19.40 9.31 23.06
C GLN A 204 18.09 9.93 22.56
N PRO A 205 17.64 11.09 23.09
CA PRO A 205 16.47 11.82 22.57
C PRO A 205 16.58 12.09 21.07
N ILE A 206 15.46 11.99 20.36
CA ILE A 206 15.51 12.15 18.89
C ILE A 206 15.87 13.58 18.47
N SER A 207 15.49 14.58 19.24
CA SER A 207 15.86 15.97 18.98
C SER A 207 17.38 16.20 19.01
N ASP A 208 18.11 15.51 19.88
CA ASP A 208 19.57 15.56 19.94
C ASP A 208 20.20 14.82 18.77
N GLN A 209 19.68 13.62 18.40
CA GLN A 209 20.12 12.89 17.22
C GLN A 209 19.92 13.73 15.94
N VAL A 210 18.77 14.42 15.78
CA VAL A 210 18.50 15.32 14.66
C VAL A 210 19.50 16.46 14.59
N LYS A 211 19.76 17.12 15.73
CA LYS A 211 20.70 18.22 15.82
C LYS A 211 22.11 17.79 15.39
N ASP A 212 22.56 16.64 15.87
CA ASP A 212 23.91 16.11 15.55
C ASP A 212 24.01 15.72 14.07
N ALA A 213 23.00 15.05 13.56
CA ALA A 213 22.99 14.56 12.18
C ALA A 213 22.94 15.68 11.13
N ILE A 214 22.12 16.74 11.38
CA ILE A 214 21.96 17.83 10.40
C ILE A 214 23.05 18.89 10.49
N ARG A 215 23.86 18.90 11.51
CA ARG A 215 24.85 19.95 11.82
C ARG A 215 25.69 20.39 10.62
N TRP A 216 26.10 19.45 9.78
CA TRP A 216 26.94 19.70 8.61
C TRP A 216 26.22 20.36 7.42
N TYR A 217 24.89 20.48 7.51
CA TYR A 217 24.04 21.10 6.49
C TYR A 217 23.47 22.47 6.93
N LEU A 218 23.81 22.91 8.14
CA LEU A 218 23.40 24.18 8.69
C LEU A 218 24.36 25.28 8.28
N SER A 219 23.83 26.47 8.01
CA SER A 219 24.62 27.69 7.76
C SER A 219 25.28 28.20 9.07
N GLU A 220 26.26 29.09 8.95
CA GLU A 220 26.84 29.75 10.14
C GLU A 220 25.78 30.50 10.95
N SER A 221 24.80 31.14 10.29
CA SER A 221 23.70 31.80 10.98
C SER A 221 22.82 30.82 11.74
N ASP A 222 22.49 29.65 11.14
CA ASP A 222 21.72 28.60 11.82
C ASP A 222 22.48 28.05 13.04
N LEU A 223 23.79 27.79 12.88
CA LEU A 223 24.64 27.32 13.98
C LEU A 223 24.73 28.34 15.13
N ASN A 224 24.76 29.65 14.81
CA ASN A 224 24.72 30.71 15.80
C ASN A 224 23.37 30.78 16.51
N LEU A 225 22.24 30.61 15.78
CA LEU A 225 20.92 30.49 16.39
C LEU A 225 20.85 29.31 17.39
N LEU A 226 21.36 28.14 17.01
CA LEU A 226 21.42 26.97 17.92
C LEU A 226 22.27 27.21 19.16
N LYS A 227 23.34 28.00 19.05
CA LYS A 227 24.19 28.37 20.19
C LYS A 227 23.53 29.36 21.14
N THR A 228 22.76 30.29 20.60
CA THR A 228 22.08 31.33 21.38
C THR A 228 20.73 30.89 21.93
N HIS A 229 20.10 29.85 21.36
CA HIS A 229 18.81 29.31 21.72
C HIS A 229 18.97 27.84 22.21
N VAL A 230 19.69 27.65 23.30
CA VAL A 230 20.04 26.30 23.83
C VAL A 230 18.81 25.50 24.26
N GLU A 231 17.70 26.16 24.61
CA GLU A 231 16.43 25.56 25.01
C GLU A 231 15.51 25.25 23.82
N PHE A 232 16.00 25.46 22.59
CA PHE A 232 15.22 25.18 21.39
C PHE A 232 15.65 23.87 20.74
N LYS A 233 14.67 23.18 20.13
CA LYS A 233 14.83 21.91 19.41
C LYS A 233 14.49 22.09 17.94
N LEU A 234 15.16 21.36 17.06
CA LEU A 234 14.86 21.32 15.63
C LEU A 234 13.69 20.37 15.37
N LEU A 235 12.61 20.89 14.79
CA LEU A 235 11.42 20.16 14.37
C LEU A 235 11.43 20.01 12.84
N PRO A 236 11.67 18.81 12.29
CA PRO A 236 11.62 18.56 10.86
C PRO A 236 10.17 18.34 10.39
N LEU A 237 9.84 18.90 9.23
CA LEU A 237 8.52 18.84 8.62
C LEU A 237 8.65 18.54 7.12
N HIS A 238 7.59 17.99 6.54
CA HIS A 238 7.45 17.97 5.08
C HIS A 238 7.33 19.42 4.57
N PRO A 239 8.03 19.83 3.48
CA PRO A 239 7.98 21.23 3.01
C PRO A 239 6.57 21.71 2.68
N TRP A 240 5.74 20.85 2.09
CA TRP A 240 4.33 21.16 1.82
C TRP A 240 3.57 21.42 3.12
N GLN A 241 3.79 20.56 4.12
CA GLN A 241 3.13 20.67 5.42
C GLN A 241 3.56 21.92 6.17
N ALA A 242 4.85 22.25 6.15
CA ALA A 242 5.35 23.48 6.76
C ALA A 242 4.65 24.73 6.18
N ARG A 243 4.53 24.81 4.84
CA ARG A 243 3.80 25.87 4.14
C ARG A 243 2.32 25.91 4.53
N TYR A 244 1.65 24.75 4.61
CA TYR A 244 0.25 24.63 5.02
C TYR A 244 0.03 25.13 6.45
N LEU A 245 0.94 24.79 7.36
CA LEU A 245 0.83 25.13 8.78
C LEU A 245 1.15 26.62 9.08
N GLN A 246 1.91 27.30 8.22
CA GLN A 246 2.16 28.74 8.35
C GLN A 246 0.88 29.59 8.30
N GLY A 247 -0.21 29.06 7.73
CA GLY A 247 -1.54 29.71 7.76
C GLY A 247 -2.34 29.49 9.05
N LYS A 248 -1.82 28.74 10.02
CA LYS A 248 -2.54 28.45 11.28
C LYS A 248 -2.34 29.57 12.32
N PRO A 249 -3.39 29.96 13.08
CA PRO A 249 -3.28 31.03 14.09
C PRO A 249 -2.19 30.79 15.14
N TRP A 250 -2.05 29.55 15.63
CA TRP A 250 -1.04 29.18 16.62
C TRP A 250 0.40 29.32 16.09
N PHE A 251 0.62 29.11 14.80
CA PHE A 251 1.95 29.29 14.19
C PHE A 251 2.39 30.75 14.29
N GLU A 252 1.53 31.68 13.89
CA GLU A 252 1.81 33.12 13.97
C GLU A 252 2.02 33.57 15.42
N GLN A 253 1.22 33.06 16.36
CA GLN A 253 1.39 33.33 17.77
C GLN A 253 2.75 32.93 18.31
N LEU A 254 3.17 31.66 18.06
CA LEU A 254 4.47 31.17 18.50
C LEU A 254 5.63 31.92 17.86
N LYS A 255 5.49 32.33 16.60
CA LYS A 255 6.50 33.13 15.90
C LYS A 255 6.59 34.55 16.47
N GLN A 256 5.48 35.22 16.72
CA GLN A 256 5.44 36.57 17.31
C GLN A 256 5.98 36.61 18.73
N THR A 257 5.75 35.57 19.50
CA THR A 257 6.28 35.45 20.88
C THR A 257 7.72 34.94 20.94
N GLY A 258 8.36 34.69 19.78
CA GLY A 258 9.72 34.20 19.68
C GLY A 258 9.92 32.75 20.12
N GLN A 259 8.84 31.96 20.25
CA GLN A 259 8.89 30.54 20.64
C GLN A 259 9.13 29.60 19.45
N LEU A 260 9.02 30.13 18.23
CA LEU A 260 9.28 29.41 16.99
C LEU A 260 10.07 30.29 16.03
N ILE A 261 11.18 29.76 15.50
CA ILE A 261 12.03 30.43 14.50
C ILE A 261 12.02 29.58 13.24
N ASP A 262 11.79 30.21 12.10
CA ASP A 262 11.76 29.55 10.79
C ASP A 262 13.18 29.39 10.24
N ILE A 263 13.63 28.14 10.07
CA ILE A 263 14.98 27.80 9.55
C ILE A 263 14.90 27.53 8.04
N GLY A 264 13.81 26.95 7.54
CA GLY A 264 13.65 26.60 6.13
C GLY A 264 14.21 25.24 5.75
N LEU A 265 14.46 25.04 4.44
CA LEU A 265 14.94 23.76 3.88
C LEU A 265 16.40 23.52 4.25
N ARG A 266 16.69 22.34 4.85
CA ARG A 266 18.05 21.93 5.24
C ARG A 266 18.20 20.42 5.10
N GLY A 267 19.44 19.96 5.13
CA GLY A 267 19.80 18.54 5.20
C GLY A 267 19.90 17.86 3.84
N TRP A 268 19.69 16.56 3.88
CA TRP A 268 19.82 15.68 2.72
C TRP A 268 18.70 15.89 1.70
N GLN A 269 18.99 15.49 0.47
CA GLN A 269 17.96 15.28 -0.55
C GLN A 269 17.29 13.94 -0.28
N PHE A 270 16.00 13.98 -0.02
CA PHE A 270 15.15 12.82 0.15
C PHE A 270 14.30 12.56 -1.09
N SER A 271 14.04 11.30 -1.35
CA SER A 271 13.11 10.79 -2.36
C SER A 271 11.80 10.39 -1.67
N PRO A 272 10.63 10.86 -2.14
CA PRO A 272 9.36 10.35 -1.65
C PRO A 272 9.19 8.87 -2.01
N THR A 273 8.61 8.11 -1.07
CA THR A 273 8.25 6.71 -1.26
C THR A 273 6.81 6.57 -1.76
N THR A 274 6.34 5.34 -1.98
CA THR A 274 4.96 5.04 -2.39
C THR A 274 3.90 5.57 -1.43
N SER A 275 4.25 5.81 -0.16
CA SER A 275 3.35 6.44 0.82
C SER A 275 3.28 7.97 0.69
N ILE A 276 4.12 8.59 -0.15
CA ILE A 276 4.26 10.04 -0.40
C ILE A 276 4.82 10.80 0.80
N ARG A 277 4.22 10.62 1.98
CA ARG A 277 4.62 11.29 3.23
C ARG A 277 5.89 10.71 3.87
N THR A 278 6.31 9.51 3.47
CA THR A 278 7.59 8.94 3.90
C THR A 278 8.66 9.27 2.88
N LEU A 279 9.74 9.86 3.35
CA LEU A 279 10.85 10.34 2.57
C LEU A 279 12.11 9.50 2.91
N ALA A 280 12.81 9.01 1.89
CA ALA A 280 13.99 8.15 2.03
C ALA A 280 15.23 8.74 1.36
N SER A 281 16.39 8.53 1.97
CA SER A 281 17.69 8.87 1.40
C SER A 281 18.73 7.87 1.90
N PHE A 282 19.52 7.29 1.01
CA PHE A 282 20.61 6.39 1.41
C PHE A 282 21.73 7.11 2.20
N ASN A 283 21.78 8.44 2.12
CA ASN A 283 22.81 9.26 2.80
C ASN A 283 22.32 9.76 4.17
N ALA A 284 21.04 9.64 4.48
CA ALA A 284 20.48 10.04 5.76
C ALA A 284 20.48 8.86 6.74
N PRO A 285 20.61 9.09 8.05
CA PRO A 285 20.61 8.03 9.06
C PRO A 285 19.23 7.37 9.22
N TRP A 286 18.16 8.03 8.76
CA TRP A 286 16.78 7.56 8.85
C TRP A 286 16.00 7.85 7.57
N MET A 287 14.95 7.10 7.33
CA MET A 287 13.77 7.58 6.61
C MET A 287 12.93 8.44 7.56
N VAL A 288 12.13 9.35 7.02
CA VAL A 288 11.21 10.17 7.83
C VAL A 288 9.78 10.02 7.33
N LYS A 289 8.85 9.69 8.23
CA LYS A 289 7.42 9.59 7.96
C LYS A 289 6.74 10.82 8.57
N THR A 290 6.56 11.85 7.76
CA THR A 290 5.99 13.13 8.18
C THR A 290 4.45 13.12 8.10
N SER A 291 3.79 13.94 8.90
CA SER A 291 2.39 14.29 8.64
C SER A 291 2.27 15.09 7.34
N LEU A 292 1.20 14.82 6.59
CA LEU A 292 0.88 15.49 5.34
C LEU A 292 -0.64 15.65 5.24
N SER A 293 -1.15 16.89 5.39
CA SER A 293 -2.59 17.21 5.39
C SER A 293 -3.20 17.16 3.98
N VAL A 294 -2.92 16.08 3.26
CA VAL A 294 -3.39 15.79 1.91
C VAL A 294 -4.21 14.51 1.94
N MET A 295 -5.38 14.53 1.32
CA MET A 295 -6.20 13.33 1.14
C MET A 295 -5.58 12.46 0.04
N ILE A 296 -5.16 11.25 0.40
CA ILE A 296 -4.58 10.26 -0.53
C ILE A 296 -5.32 8.94 -0.34
N THR A 297 -5.88 8.40 -1.41
CA THR A 297 -6.76 7.23 -1.37
C THR A 297 -7.94 7.43 -0.38
N ASN A 298 -7.96 6.77 0.77
CA ASN A 298 -9.09 6.74 1.69
C ASN A 298 -8.89 7.59 2.97
N SER A 299 -7.76 8.28 3.14
CA SER A 299 -7.50 9.05 4.38
C SER A 299 -6.61 10.27 4.17
N ILE A 300 -6.75 11.26 5.06
CA ILE A 300 -5.78 12.34 5.22
C ILE A 300 -4.52 11.75 5.86
N ARG A 301 -3.34 12.08 5.31
CA ARG A 301 -2.07 11.45 5.71
C ARG A 301 -1.39 12.15 6.90
N VAL A 302 -2.15 12.41 7.96
CA VAL A 302 -1.65 12.93 9.24
C VAL A 302 -1.30 11.77 10.17
N ASN A 303 -0.14 11.82 10.83
CA ASN A 303 0.22 10.86 11.88
C ASN A 303 -0.56 11.16 13.15
N LEU A 304 -0.87 10.12 13.92
CA LEU A 304 -1.55 10.25 15.20
C LEU A 304 -0.60 9.88 16.34
N ALA A 305 -0.77 10.49 17.52
CA ALA A 305 0.06 10.19 18.69
C ALA A 305 0.08 8.69 19.05
N LYS A 306 -1.09 8.00 18.95
CA LYS A 306 -1.17 6.55 19.18
C LYS A 306 -0.29 5.73 18.23
N GLU A 307 -0.09 6.20 16.98
CA GLU A 307 0.76 5.54 16.00
C GLU A 307 2.24 5.66 16.35
N CYS A 308 2.63 6.79 16.94
CA CYS A 308 3.98 7.01 17.46
C CYS A 308 4.32 6.00 18.56
N HIS A 309 3.42 5.83 19.53
CA HIS A 309 3.60 4.85 20.60
C HIS A 309 3.63 3.40 20.10
N ARG A 310 2.82 3.05 19.08
CA ARG A 310 2.89 1.73 18.44
C ARG A 310 4.25 1.47 17.81
N GLY A 311 4.86 2.48 17.19
CA GLY A 311 6.22 2.40 16.64
C GLY A 311 7.27 2.11 17.70
N GLU A 312 7.27 2.86 18.81
CA GLU A 312 8.18 2.63 19.94
C GLU A 312 8.01 1.24 20.57
N ILE A 313 6.76 0.81 20.76
CA ILE A 313 6.44 -0.50 21.33
C ILE A 313 6.92 -1.63 20.41
N SER A 314 6.67 -1.51 19.10
CA SER A 314 7.15 -2.47 18.10
C SER A 314 8.67 -2.58 18.12
N TYR A 315 9.39 -1.44 18.16
CA TYR A 315 10.85 -1.44 18.27
C TYR A 315 11.31 -2.20 19.50
N ARG A 316 10.75 -1.86 20.69
CA ARG A 316 11.10 -2.53 21.96
C ARG A 316 10.80 -4.03 21.91
N LEU A 317 9.69 -4.45 21.25
CA LEU A 317 9.38 -5.86 21.08
C LEU A 317 10.49 -6.59 20.32
N TRP A 318 10.87 -6.08 19.13
CA TRP A 318 11.87 -6.75 18.30
C TRP A 318 13.27 -6.81 18.95
N TYR A 319 13.61 -5.85 19.80
CA TYR A 319 14.88 -5.80 20.54
C TYR A 319 14.83 -6.48 21.92
N SER A 320 13.65 -6.91 22.39
CA SER A 320 13.49 -7.71 23.61
C SER A 320 14.03 -9.13 23.45
N ASP A 321 14.15 -9.86 24.55
CA ASP A 321 14.54 -11.28 24.49
C ASP A 321 13.48 -12.13 23.78
N LEU A 322 12.20 -11.78 23.92
CA LEU A 322 11.10 -12.40 23.18
C LEU A 322 11.25 -12.16 21.66
N GLY A 323 11.48 -10.91 21.25
CA GLY A 323 11.69 -10.57 19.83
C GLY A 323 12.90 -11.28 19.24
N LYS A 324 14.02 -11.34 19.96
CA LYS A 324 15.21 -12.12 19.54
C LYS A 324 14.90 -13.60 19.37
N LYS A 325 14.08 -14.19 20.28
CA LYS A 325 13.62 -15.59 20.17
C LYS A 325 12.77 -15.80 18.91
N ILE A 326 11.84 -14.86 18.62
CA ILE A 326 11.01 -14.89 17.39
C ILE A 326 11.90 -14.83 16.15
N LEU A 327 12.81 -13.84 16.06
CA LEU A 327 13.68 -13.67 14.89
C LEU A 327 14.65 -14.84 14.68
N LYS A 328 15.04 -15.54 15.75
CA LYS A 328 15.85 -16.76 15.65
C LYS A 328 15.06 -17.91 14.99
N GLN A 329 13.76 -18.00 15.24
CA GLN A 329 12.88 -19.01 14.61
C GLN A 329 12.45 -18.61 13.20
N CYS A 330 12.34 -17.29 12.94
CA CYS A 330 11.92 -16.71 11.67
C CYS A 330 13.04 -15.83 11.09
N PRO A 331 14.20 -16.39 10.70
CA PRO A 331 15.38 -15.59 10.33
C PRO A 331 15.20 -14.76 9.05
N THR A 332 14.24 -15.11 8.22
CA THR A 332 13.89 -14.38 6.99
C THR A 332 12.91 -13.23 7.21
N LEU A 333 12.24 -13.20 8.36
CA LEU A 333 11.34 -12.11 8.75
C LEU A 333 12.14 -10.95 9.34
N LYS A 334 11.93 -9.75 8.82
CA LYS A 334 12.59 -8.52 9.24
C LYS A 334 11.56 -7.42 9.48
N ALA A 335 11.94 -6.41 10.24
CA ALA A 335 11.11 -5.21 10.45
C ALA A 335 11.89 -3.94 10.11
N VAL A 336 11.22 -3.00 9.47
CA VAL A 336 11.62 -1.61 9.35
C VAL A 336 10.89 -0.86 10.44
N ASN A 337 11.58 -0.51 11.51
CA ASN A 337 10.95 0.05 12.71
C ASN A 337 10.76 1.55 12.64
N ASP A 338 9.84 2.05 13.46
CA ASP A 338 9.55 3.46 13.71
C ASP A 338 9.92 3.83 15.17
N PRO A 339 11.24 3.85 15.54
CA PRO A 339 11.69 3.89 16.94
C PRO A 339 11.51 5.24 17.63
N ALA A 340 11.30 6.32 16.89
CA ALA A 340 11.29 7.66 17.47
C ALA A 340 10.38 8.61 16.70
N TRP A 341 9.94 9.67 17.38
CA TRP A 341 9.10 10.72 16.80
C TRP A 341 9.30 12.04 17.54
N ILE A 342 8.96 13.14 16.85
CA ILE A 342 8.94 14.49 17.40
C ILE A 342 7.73 15.25 16.86
N ALA A 343 7.16 16.15 17.65
CA ALA A 343 6.00 16.96 17.28
C ALA A 343 5.97 18.29 18.05
N LEU A 344 5.15 19.21 17.56
CA LEU A 344 4.74 20.39 18.35
C LEU A 344 3.65 19.97 19.35
N GLN A 345 3.70 20.54 20.56
CA GLN A 345 2.61 20.48 21.53
C GLN A 345 2.22 21.90 21.99
N ILE A 346 0.94 22.08 22.25
CA ILE A 346 0.38 23.34 22.80
C ILE A 346 -0.56 22.95 23.94
N ASP A 347 -0.36 23.53 25.11
CA ASP A 347 -1.15 23.26 26.32
C ASP A 347 -1.21 21.76 26.68
N GLY A 348 -0.14 21.01 26.37
CA GLY A 348 -0.03 19.57 26.61
C GLY A 348 -0.63 18.69 25.52
N GLU A 349 -1.29 19.28 24.50
CA GLU A 349 -1.88 18.54 23.38
C GLU A 349 -0.93 18.49 22.19
N ILE A 350 -0.71 17.30 21.63
CA ILE A 350 0.13 17.09 20.46
C ILE A 350 -0.61 17.59 19.21
N ILE A 351 0.05 18.46 18.45
CA ILE A 351 -0.44 18.89 17.16
C ILE A 351 -0.09 17.84 16.09
N ASN A 352 -1.02 16.92 15.84
CA ASN A 352 -0.82 15.75 14.98
C ASN A 352 -0.28 16.12 13.58
N GLU A 353 -0.68 17.25 13.03
CA GLU A 353 -0.20 17.74 11.74
C GLU A 353 1.31 18.06 11.73
N THR A 354 1.96 18.14 12.88
CA THR A 354 3.41 18.40 12.99
C THR A 354 4.23 17.14 13.29
N ILE A 355 3.60 15.99 13.50
CA ILE A 355 4.31 14.76 13.85
C ILE A 355 5.25 14.34 12.71
N CYS A 356 6.52 14.14 13.08
CA CYS A 356 7.54 13.51 12.25
C CYS A 356 8.04 12.25 12.95
N ILE A 357 7.82 11.07 12.34
CA ILE A 357 8.30 9.78 12.80
C ILE A 357 9.61 9.46 12.08
N PHE A 358 10.60 9.01 12.83
CA PHE A 358 11.90 8.56 12.32
C PHE A 358 11.86 7.04 12.18
N ARG A 359 12.12 6.60 10.96
CA ARG A 359 12.05 5.21 10.54
C ARG A 359 13.44 4.69 10.23
N ASP A 360 13.74 3.46 10.62
CA ASP A 360 14.99 2.78 10.25
C ASP A 360 15.26 2.87 8.75
N GLN A 361 16.55 3.05 8.39
CA GLN A 361 17.04 2.96 7.01
C GLN A 361 18.04 1.79 6.90
N PRO A 362 17.55 0.54 6.83
CA PRO A 362 18.42 -0.63 6.83
C PRO A 362 19.00 -0.98 5.46
N PHE A 363 18.57 -0.29 4.39
CA PHE A 363 18.90 -0.68 3.02
C PHE A 363 20.11 0.05 2.47
N ALA A 364 21.00 -0.70 1.81
CA ALA A 364 22.11 -0.14 1.05
C ALA A 364 21.73 0.08 -0.43
N VAL A 365 22.44 0.98 -1.11
CA VAL A 365 22.21 1.30 -2.54
C VAL A 365 22.30 0.06 -3.44
N GLN A 366 23.16 -0.89 -3.10
CA GLN A 366 23.42 -2.11 -3.88
C GLN A 366 22.42 -3.23 -3.62
N GLN A 367 21.63 -3.14 -2.54
CA GLN A 367 20.62 -4.16 -2.23
C GLN A 367 19.41 -4.02 -3.15
N GLN A 368 18.95 -5.14 -3.65
CA GLN A 368 17.68 -5.22 -4.39
C GLN A 368 16.54 -5.39 -3.38
N VAL A 369 15.83 -4.30 -3.12
CA VAL A 369 14.69 -4.29 -2.20
C VAL A 369 13.50 -3.63 -2.88
N THR A 370 12.37 -4.30 -2.87
CA THR A 370 11.15 -3.82 -3.55
C THR A 370 9.93 -3.95 -2.66
N CYS A 371 9.02 -2.98 -2.69
CA CYS A 371 7.68 -3.24 -2.17
C CYS A 371 6.91 -4.13 -3.16
N ILE A 372 6.07 -5.01 -2.62
CA ILE A 372 5.29 -5.96 -3.44
C ILE A 372 4.40 -5.22 -4.45
N ALA A 373 3.88 -4.04 -4.11
CA ALA A 373 3.08 -3.25 -5.05
C ALA A 373 3.84 -2.85 -6.31
N SER A 374 5.13 -2.48 -6.19
CA SER A 374 5.99 -2.16 -7.35
C SER A 374 6.40 -3.43 -8.10
N LEU A 375 6.59 -4.54 -7.39
CA LEU A 375 6.89 -5.84 -8.01
C LEU A 375 5.73 -6.34 -8.88
N CYS A 376 4.49 -6.14 -8.42
CA CYS A 376 3.28 -6.58 -9.11
C CYS A 376 2.78 -5.60 -10.18
N GLN A 377 3.47 -4.47 -10.40
CA GLN A 377 3.04 -3.50 -11.39
C GLN A 377 3.24 -4.00 -12.81
N ASP A 378 2.21 -3.79 -13.64
CA ASP A 378 2.30 -4.02 -15.07
C ASP A 378 3.18 -2.98 -15.78
N HIS A 379 3.80 -3.37 -16.89
CA HIS A 379 4.41 -2.41 -17.80
C HIS A 379 3.29 -1.52 -18.41
N PRO A 380 3.47 -0.18 -18.45
CA PRO A 380 2.37 0.71 -18.84
C PRO A 380 1.76 0.43 -20.22
N ASN A 381 2.56 0.00 -21.20
CA ASN A 381 2.09 -0.16 -22.59
C ASN A 381 2.49 -1.47 -23.28
N LYS A 382 3.02 -2.46 -22.53
CA LYS A 382 3.33 -3.80 -23.05
C LYS A 382 2.59 -4.84 -22.17
N GLU A 383 2.31 -6.00 -22.74
CA GLU A 383 1.68 -7.13 -22.04
C GLU A 383 2.75 -7.93 -21.27
N LEU A 384 3.48 -7.24 -20.38
CA LEU A 384 4.49 -7.81 -19.49
C LEU A 384 4.56 -7.04 -18.18
N ASN A 385 5.25 -7.58 -17.21
CA ASN A 385 5.51 -6.96 -15.91
C ASN A 385 6.92 -7.29 -15.42
N ARG A 386 7.25 -6.89 -14.19
CA ARG A 386 8.59 -7.07 -13.64
C ARG A 386 8.97 -8.54 -13.45
N PHE A 387 8.01 -9.46 -13.27
CA PHE A 387 8.29 -10.89 -13.18
C PHE A 387 8.87 -11.48 -14.46
N ASN A 388 8.49 -10.96 -15.65
CA ASN A 388 9.14 -11.39 -16.90
C ASN A 388 10.65 -11.12 -16.84
N ALA A 389 11.07 -9.92 -16.44
CA ALA A 389 12.48 -9.57 -16.32
C ALA A 389 13.23 -10.36 -15.22
N LEU A 390 12.57 -10.64 -14.09
CA LEU A 390 13.13 -11.45 -13.01
C LEU A 390 13.34 -12.90 -13.46
N PHE A 391 12.36 -13.49 -14.12
CA PHE A 391 12.44 -14.87 -14.60
C PHE A 391 13.48 -15.01 -15.72
N ASP A 392 13.60 -14.02 -16.60
CA ASP A 392 14.68 -13.96 -17.59
C ASP A 392 16.07 -13.92 -16.92
N GLN A 393 16.25 -13.13 -15.87
CA GLN A 393 17.49 -13.07 -15.10
C GLN A 393 17.82 -14.41 -14.45
N ILE A 394 16.85 -15.08 -13.82
CA ILE A 394 17.01 -16.40 -13.19
C ILE A 394 17.33 -17.46 -14.26
N ALA A 395 16.60 -17.46 -15.37
CA ALA A 395 16.82 -18.38 -16.49
C ALA A 395 18.25 -18.28 -17.04
N GLN A 396 18.71 -17.07 -17.29
CA GLN A 396 20.07 -16.80 -17.78
C GLN A 396 21.14 -17.25 -16.79
N LYS A 397 20.97 -16.93 -15.50
CA LYS A 397 21.95 -17.30 -14.46
C LYS A 397 22.06 -18.80 -14.28
N ASN A 398 20.91 -19.50 -14.24
CA ASN A 398 20.85 -20.93 -13.95
C ASN A 398 20.90 -21.80 -15.22
N GLN A 399 21.01 -21.19 -16.41
CA GLN A 399 20.94 -21.88 -17.71
C GLN A 399 19.69 -22.75 -17.84
N GLN A 400 18.57 -22.27 -17.28
CA GLN A 400 17.28 -22.96 -17.24
C GLN A 400 16.35 -22.37 -18.32
N THR A 401 15.59 -23.21 -18.99
CA THR A 401 14.67 -22.81 -20.08
C THR A 401 13.20 -23.02 -19.75
N ASN A 402 12.90 -23.71 -18.64
CA ASN A 402 11.53 -23.97 -18.19
C ASN A 402 11.02 -22.80 -17.31
N PHE A 403 10.42 -21.80 -17.93
CA PHE A 403 9.89 -20.63 -17.23
C PHE A 403 8.75 -20.94 -16.26
N LYS A 404 7.97 -22.00 -16.53
CA LYS A 404 6.93 -22.46 -15.60
C LYS A 404 7.53 -22.94 -14.28
N GLU A 405 8.59 -23.72 -14.35
CA GLU A 405 9.31 -24.20 -13.17
C GLU A 405 9.97 -23.05 -12.40
N ILE A 406 10.60 -22.09 -13.12
CA ILE A 406 11.18 -20.89 -12.51
C ILE A 406 10.09 -20.09 -11.75
N ALA A 407 8.92 -19.91 -12.35
CA ALA A 407 7.82 -19.17 -11.73
C ALA A 407 7.28 -19.87 -10.47
N LEU A 408 7.13 -21.20 -10.52
CA LEU A 408 6.68 -21.99 -9.38
C LEU A 408 7.71 -22.01 -8.26
N ASP A 409 9.00 -22.21 -8.58
CA ASP A 409 10.10 -22.16 -7.62
C ASP A 409 10.22 -20.79 -6.94
N TRP A 410 10.04 -19.71 -7.71
CA TRP A 410 10.03 -18.36 -7.16
C TRP A 410 8.89 -18.17 -6.15
N PHE A 411 7.69 -18.62 -6.50
CA PHE A 411 6.52 -18.53 -5.63
C PHE A 411 6.70 -19.38 -4.38
N ASP A 412 7.24 -20.58 -4.51
CA ASP A 412 7.55 -21.47 -3.38
C ASP A 412 8.59 -20.84 -2.43
N HIS A 413 9.64 -20.20 -2.96
CA HIS A 413 10.57 -19.40 -2.15
C HIS A 413 9.87 -18.29 -1.38
N PHE A 414 8.95 -17.58 -2.03
CA PHE A 414 8.17 -16.54 -1.35
C PHE A 414 7.30 -17.13 -0.22
N LEU A 415 6.64 -18.26 -0.44
CA LEU A 415 5.84 -18.92 0.61
C LEU A 415 6.71 -19.33 1.80
N LYS A 416 7.91 -19.86 1.56
CA LYS A 416 8.85 -20.25 2.61
C LYS A 416 9.37 -19.09 3.45
N ILE A 417 9.68 -17.94 2.84
CA ILE A 417 10.25 -16.80 3.57
C ILE A 417 9.19 -15.84 4.13
N GLY A 418 7.98 -15.87 3.59
CA GLY A 418 6.89 -14.95 3.94
C GLY A 418 5.74 -15.67 4.65
N LEU A 419 5.03 -16.58 3.96
CA LEU A 419 3.86 -17.24 4.53
C LEU A 419 4.21 -18.03 5.79
N ALA A 420 5.18 -18.92 5.74
CA ALA A 420 5.51 -19.80 6.86
C ALA A 420 5.92 -19.02 8.13
N PRO A 421 6.82 -18.00 8.08
CA PRO A 421 7.14 -17.19 9.25
C PRO A 421 5.95 -16.38 9.78
N LEU A 422 5.13 -15.79 8.91
CA LEU A 422 3.96 -15.03 9.33
C LEU A 422 2.93 -15.93 10.02
N MET A 423 2.68 -17.13 9.50
CA MET A 423 1.79 -18.10 10.13
C MET A 423 2.35 -18.62 11.46
N TYR A 424 3.67 -18.79 11.58
CA TYR A 424 4.30 -19.15 12.85
C TYR A 424 4.09 -18.10 13.92
N VAL A 425 4.37 -16.80 13.63
CA VAL A 425 4.17 -15.72 14.63
C VAL A 425 2.69 -15.49 14.93
N TYR A 426 1.81 -15.68 13.96
CA TYR A 426 0.37 -15.61 14.16
C TYR A 426 -0.10 -16.69 15.15
N HIS A 427 0.21 -17.96 14.90
CA HIS A 427 -0.27 -19.07 15.74
C HIS A 427 0.43 -19.14 17.09
N LYS A 428 1.71 -18.79 17.17
CA LYS A 428 2.48 -18.92 18.42
C LYS A 428 2.32 -17.74 19.33
N TYR A 429 2.20 -16.53 18.77
CA TYR A 429 2.24 -15.28 19.54
C TYR A 429 1.02 -14.39 19.31
N GLY A 430 0.05 -14.82 18.51
CA GLY A 430 -1.12 -14.02 18.19
C GLY A 430 -0.81 -12.72 17.43
N MET A 431 0.32 -12.66 16.71
CA MET A 431 0.72 -11.46 15.98
C MET A 431 0.27 -11.50 14.54
N ALA A 432 -0.43 -10.47 14.10
CA ALA A 432 -0.76 -10.23 12.70
C ALA A 432 -0.32 -8.83 12.28
N PHE A 433 -0.18 -8.62 10.97
CA PHE A 433 0.41 -7.41 10.41
C PHE A 433 -0.47 -6.87 9.30
N GLU A 434 -0.50 -5.56 9.15
CA GLU A 434 -1.08 -4.90 7.96
C GLU A 434 -0.16 -5.15 6.74
N SER A 435 -0.04 -6.43 6.39
CA SER A 435 0.91 -6.96 5.41
C SER A 435 0.38 -6.87 3.97
N HIS A 436 -0.25 -5.74 3.60
CA HIS A 436 -0.63 -5.47 2.22
C HIS A 436 0.60 -5.11 1.36
N GLN A 437 0.44 -5.13 0.04
CA GLN A 437 1.52 -4.99 -0.95
C GLN A 437 2.46 -3.79 -0.75
N GLN A 438 1.99 -2.68 -0.17
CA GLN A 438 2.82 -1.52 0.10
C GLN A 438 3.69 -1.70 1.36
N ASN A 439 3.17 -2.39 2.39
CA ASN A 439 3.84 -2.57 3.68
C ASN A 439 4.78 -3.77 3.72
N VAL A 440 4.67 -4.67 2.74
CA VAL A 440 5.59 -5.80 2.57
C VAL A 440 6.68 -5.40 1.57
N LEU A 441 7.94 -5.43 2.06
CA LEU A 441 9.11 -5.27 1.22
C LEU A 441 9.79 -6.63 1.06
N LEU A 442 10.29 -6.88 -0.13
CA LEU A 442 10.98 -8.11 -0.48
C LEU A 442 12.43 -7.79 -0.85
N GLU A 443 13.37 -8.35 -0.11
CA GLU A 443 14.76 -8.37 -0.50
C GLU A 443 14.99 -9.52 -1.47
N LEU A 444 15.60 -9.22 -2.60
CA LEU A 444 15.92 -10.19 -3.64
C LEU A 444 17.44 -10.44 -3.67
N GLU A 445 17.81 -11.69 -3.86
CA GLU A 445 19.18 -12.09 -4.16
C GLU A 445 19.18 -12.94 -5.44
N ASP A 446 19.87 -12.44 -6.45
CA ASP A 446 19.89 -13.10 -7.77
C ASP A 446 18.51 -13.29 -8.40
N GLY A 447 17.57 -12.40 -8.09
CA GLY A 447 16.18 -12.45 -8.55
C GLY A 447 15.24 -13.28 -7.68
N LEU A 448 15.74 -14.07 -6.73
CA LEU A 448 14.94 -14.91 -5.82
C LEU A 448 14.64 -14.20 -4.50
N PRO A 449 13.49 -14.48 -3.87
CA PRO A 449 13.14 -13.99 -2.55
C PRO A 449 14.13 -14.44 -1.48
N LYS A 450 14.71 -13.47 -0.72
CA LYS A 450 15.68 -13.74 0.34
C LYS A 450 15.13 -13.42 1.74
N ASN A 451 14.65 -12.20 1.95
CA ASN A 451 14.08 -11.75 3.20
C ASN A 451 12.79 -11.00 2.96
N LEU A 452 11.82 -11.17 3.85
CA LEU A 452 10.60 -10.39 3.90
C LEU A 452 10.73 -9.34 5.01
N TRP A 453 10.52 -8.07 4.65
CA TRP A 453 10.55 -6.94 5.56
C TRP A 453 9.14 -6.39 5.74
N LEU A 454 8.72 -6.20 6.98
CA LEU A 454 7.48 -5.52 7.34
C LEU A 454 7.78 -4.08 7.72
N ARG A 455 7.03 -3.14 7.20
CA ARG A 455 7.07 -1.73 7.61
C ARG A 455 5.71 -1.26 8.06
N ASP A 456 5.64 -0.04 8.62
CA ASP A 456 4.42 0.58 9.13
C ASP A 456 3.89 -0.13 10.39
N ASN A 457 4.70 -0.06 11.46
CA ASN A 457 4.46 -0.77 12.72
C ASN A 457 3.15 -0.40 13.41
N GLN A 458 2.51 0.71 13.03
CA GLN A 458 1.17 1.08 13.48
C GLN A 458 0.08 0.06 13.12
N GLY A 459 0.29 -0.73 12.07
CA GLY A 459 -0.58 -1.79 11.58
C GLY A 459 -0.24 -3.17 12.13
N PHE A 460 0.42 -3.27 13.28
CA PHE A 460 0.62 -4.53 13.97
C PHE A 460 -0.55 -4.77 14.92
N TYR A 461 -1.12 -5.98 14.84
CA TYR A 461 -2.27 -6.41 15.65
C TYR A 461 -1.86 -7.60 16.51
N TYR A 462 -2.47 -7.69 17.69
CA TYR A 462 -2.22 -8.77 18.64
C TYR A 462 -3.55 -9.38 19.08
N ILE A 463 -3.64 -10.70 19.00
CA ILE A 463 -4.84 -11.44 19.42
C ILE A 463 -4.85 -11.51 20.95
N GLU A 464 -5.92 -11.04 21.58
CA GLU A 464 -6.04 -10.94 23.05
C GLU A 464 -5.75 -12.26 23.75
N GLU A 465 -6.27 -13.38 23.23
CA GLU A 465 -6.12 -14.72 23.80
C GLU A 465 -4.67 -15.24 23.79
N PHE A 466 -3.81 -14.76 22.88
CA PHE A 466 -2.43 -15.23 22.67
C PHE A 466 -1.38 -14.18 23.02
N ALA A 467 -1.79 -12.96 23.36
CA ALA A 467 -0.86 -11.84 23.58
C ALA A 467 -0.17 -11.87 24.97
N THR A 468 -0.42 -12.86 25.82
CA THR A 468 0.05 -12.88 27.21
C THR A 468 1.56 -12.68 27.32
N GLU A 469 2.40 -13.47 26.61
CA GLU A 469 3.85 -13.31 26.64
C GLU A 469 4.31 -11.93 26.16
N ILE A 470 3.59 -11.31 25.19
CA ILE A 470 3.91 -9.99 24.65
C ILE A 470 3.52 -8.90 25.62
N VAL A 471 2.33 -9.01 26.22
CA VAL A 471 1.83 -8.04 27.23
C VAL A 471 2.68 -8.07 28.49
N GLU A 472 3.13 -9.26 28.93
CA GLU A 472 4.07 -9.38 30.05
C GLU A 472 5.41 -8.71 29.74
N ALA A 473 5.92 -8.86 28.50
CA ALA A 473 7.15 -8.22 28.06
C ALA A 473 7.01 -6.70 27.85
N LEU A 474 5.80 -6.22 27.48
CA LEU A 474 5.48 -4.85 27.12
C LEU A 474 4.12 -4.42 27.71
N PRO A 475 4.03 -4.11 29.02
CA PRO A 475 2.76 -3.79 29.67
C PRO A 475 2.01 -2.59 29.06
N ASP A 476 2.74 -1.58 28.56
CA ASP A 476 2.17 -0.40 27.92
C ASP A 476 1.55 -0.68 26.51
N LEU A 477 1.66 -1.91 26.00
CA LEU A 477 0.99 -2.31 24.77
C LEU A 477 -0.54 -2.09 24.83
N LEU A 478 -1.16 -2.44 25.96
CA LEU A 478 -2.60 -2.26 26.17
C LEU A 478 -2.97 -0.79 26.37
N GLU A 479 -2.19 -0.06 27.17
CA GLU A 479 -2.53 1.31 27.57
C GLU A 479 -2.29 2.34 26.45
N LYS A 480 -1.21 2.19 25.68
CA LYS A 480 -0.75 3.23 24.73
C LYS A 480 -0.98 2.88 23.27
N ALA A 481 -0.90 1.60 22.91
CA ALA A 481 -0.96 1.19 21.52
C ALA A 481 -2.38 0.90 21.02
N HIS A 482 -3.30 0.43 21.86
CA HIS A 482 -4.64 -0.01 21.48
C HIS A 482 -4.61 -0.96 20.25
N ALA A 483 -3.66 -1.90 20.25
CA ALA A 483 -3.39 -2.80 19.14
C ALA A 483 -3.82 -4.25 19.41
N VAL A 484 -4.33 -4.54 20.60
CA VAL A 484 -4.87 -5.85 20.99
C VAL A 484 -6.36 -5.88 20.68
N GLY A 485 -6.82 -6.98 20.08
CA GLY A 485 -8.22 -7.14 19.69
C GLY A 485 -8.67 -8.61 19.65
N PRO A 486 -9.97 -8.85 19.48
CA PRO A 486 -10.53 -10.18 19.37
C PRO A 486 -10.03 -10.90 18.12
N LYS A 487 -9.98 -12.22 18.19
CA LYS A 487 -9.38 -13.08 17.17
C LYS A 487 -10.04 -12.94 15.80
N ASP A 488 -11.36 -12.89 15.73
CA ASP A 488 -12.14 -12.75 14.50
C ASP A 488 -11.84 -11.45 13.76
N PHE A 489 -11.67 -10.35 14.49
CA PHE A 489 -11.25 -9.07 13.93
C PHE A 489 -9.83 -9.14 13.32
N VAL A 490 -8.90 -9.81 14.00
CA VAL A 490 -7.52 -9.98 13.51
C VAL A 490 -7.49 -10.93 12.31
N ASP A 491 -8.26 -12.02 12.33
CA ASP A 491 -8.39 -12.99 11.23
C ASP A 491 -8.90 -12.30 9.95
N GLU A 492 -9.95 -11.47 10.05
CA GLU A 492 -10.49 -10.72 8.91
C GLU A 492 -9.43 -9.80 8.29
N ARG A 493 -8.70 -9.05 9.10
CA ARG A 493 -7.65 -8.14 8.66
C ARG A 493 -6.48 -8.88 8.01
N PHE A 494 -6.02 -9.95 8.64
CA PHE A 494 -4.90 -10.73 8.12
C PHE A 494 -5.27 -11.46 6.82
N SER A 495 -6.49 -12.03 6.76
CA SER A 495 -7.05 -12.61 5.54
C SER A 495 -7.05 -11.60 4.38
N TYR A 496 -7.54 -10.40 4.61
CA TYR A 496 -7.54 -9.37 3.57
C TYR A 496 -6.14 -8.88 3.21
N TYR A 497 -5.32 -8.45 4.19
CA TYR A 497 -4.05 -7.79 3.89
C TYR A 497 -3.03 -8.74 3.28
N PHE A 498 -2.85 -9.92 3.85
CA PHE A 498 -1.83 -10.84 3.36
C PHE A 498 -2.33 -11.71 2.21
N PHE A 499 -3.48 -12.37 2.36
CA PHE A 499 -4.00 -13.27 1.31
C PHE A 499 -4.67 -12.48 0.18
N GLY A 500 -5.71 -11.71 0.46
CA GLY A 500 -6.47 -10.99 -0.55
C GLY A 500 -5.66 -9.91 -1.29
N ASN A 501 -4.80 -9.19 -0.60
CA ASN A 501 -4.02 -8.10 -1.20
C ASN A 501 -2.64 -8.57 -1.68
N THR A 502 -1.81 -9.15 -0.82
CA THR A 502 -0.42 -9.49 -1.15
C THR A 502 -0.30 -10.78 -1.96
N LEU A 503 -0.81 -11.92 -1.46
CA LEU A 503 -0.67 -13.20 -2.17
C LEU A 503 -1.45 -13.24 -3.47
N PHE A 504 -2.72 -12.82 -3.49
CA PHE A 504 -3.48 -12.77 -4.74
C PHE A 504 -2.90 -11.76 -5.73
N GLY A 505 -2.26 -10.67 -5.24
CA GLY A 505 -1.51 -9.77 -6.10
C GLY A 505 -0.30 -10.40 -6.76
N LEU A 506 0.45 -11.20 -6.02
CA LEU A 506 1.58 -11.96 -6.56
C LEU A 506 1.11 -13.03 -7.56
N ILE A 507 0.06 -13.80 -7.21
CA ILE A 507 -0.53 -14.81 -8.10
C ILE A 507 -0.97 -14.16 -9.41
N ASN A 508 -1.66 -13.02 -9.36
CA ASN A 508 -2.04 -12.29 -10.57
C ASN A 508 -0.83 -11.85 -11.39
N ALA A 509 0.17 -11.22 -10.76
CA ALA A 509 1.33 -10.70 -11.48
C ALA A 509 2.19 -11.83 -12.08
N ILE A 510 2.35 -12.96 -11.39
CA ILE A 510 3.07 -14.14 -11.90
C ILE A 510 2.25 -14.81 -13.02
N GLY A 511 0.95 -15.01 -12.82
CA GLY A 511 0.06 -15.59 -13.84
C GLY A 511 0.02 -14.76 -15.12
N ALA A 512 0.02 -13.45 -14.98
CA ALA A 512 0.01 -12.51 -16.10
C ALA A 512 1.31 -12.48 -16.91
N THR A 513 2.38 -13.16 -16.50
CA THR A 513 3.57 -13.41 -17.33
C THR A 513 3.27 -14.39 -18.48
N GLY A 514 2.21 -15.18 -18.37
CA GLY A 514 1.86 -16.23 -19.33
C GLY A 514 2.68 -17.54 -19.21
N TYR A 515 3.61 -17.63 -18.24
CA TYR A 515 4.44 -18.83 -18.05
C TYR A 515 3.74 -19.91 -17.21
N ILE A 516 2.85 -19.51 -16.31
CA ILE A 516 2.05 -20.38 -15.43
C ILE A 516 0.66 -19.77 -15.25
N SER A 517 -0.37 -20.58 -15.06
CA SER A 517 -1.72 -20.07 -14.80
C SER A 517 -1.92 -19.65 -13.33
N GLU A 518 -2.86 -18.73 -13.08
CA GLU A 518 -3.28 -18.42 -11.71
C GLU A 518 -3.88 -19.64 -11.01
N ASP A 519 -4.60 -20.52 -11.72
CA ASP A 519 -5.19 -21.73 -11.16
C ASP A 519 -4.10 -22.67 -10.60
N GLU A 520 -2.97 -22.85 -11.30
CA GLU A 520 -1.85 -23.68 -10.82
C GLU A 520 -1.20 -23.09 -9.57
N LEU A 521 -1.04 -21.75 -9.51
CA LEU A 521 -0.51 -21.04 -8.33
C LEU A 521 -1.48 -21.12 -7.13
N LEU A 522 -2.78 -21.00 -7.39
CA LEU A 522 -3.82 -21.14 -6.36
C LEU A 522 -3.85 -22.55 -5.78
N ILE A 523 -3.78 -23.59 -6.63
CA ILE A 523 -3.69 -24.99 -6.20
C ILE A 523 -2.42 -25.20 -5.35
N HIS A 524 -1.29 -24.64 -5.78
CA HIS A 524 -0.04 -24.74 -5.01
C HIS A 524 -0.16 -24.04 -3.63
N LEU A 525 -0.80 -22.88 -3.57
CA LEU A 525 -1.09 -22.20 -2.30
C LEU A 525 -2.04 -23.02 -1.43
N GLN A 526 -3.13 -23.57 -1.99
CA GLN A 526 -4.06 -24.46 -1.27
C GLN A 526 -3.32 -25.64 -0.61
N GLN A 527 -2.42 -26.29 -1.34
CA GLN A 527 -1.62 -27.41 -0.80
C GLN A 527 -0.75 -26.98 0.38
N ASN A 528 -0.10 -25.82 0.30
CA ASN A 528 0.67 -25.26 1.41
C ASN A 528 -0.21 -24.92 2.62
N LEU A 529 -1.42 -24.39 2.39
CA LEU A 529 -2.36 -24.06 3.47
C LEU A 529 -2.92 -25.32 4.14
N LEU A 530 -3.16 -26.40 3.38
CA LEU A 530 -3.57 -27.70 3.93
C LEU A 530 -2.48 -28.29 4.83
N GLN A 531 -1.21 -28.23 4.42
CA GLN A 531 -0.09 -28.65 5.27
C GLN A 531 0.03 -27.81 6.55
N LEU A 532 -0.23 -26.50 6.46
CA LEU A 532 -0.27 -25.63 7.64
C LEU A 532 -1.48 -25.97 8.53
N LEU A 533 -2.62 -26.34 7.97
CA LEU A 533 -3.80 -26.74 8.73
C LEU A 533 -3.55 -28.06 9.50
N GLU A 534 -2.80 -29.01 8.92
CA GLU A 534 -2.35 -30.22 9.65
C GLU A 534 -1.49 -29.85 10.86
N GLN A 535 -0.64 -28.83 10.72
CA GLN A 535 0.21 -28.33 11.81
C GLN A 535 -0.58 -27.51 12.85
N TYR A 536 -1.63 -26.80 12.42
CA TYR A 536 -2.47 -25.92 13.24
C TYR A 536 -3.97 -26.24 13.05
N PRO A 537 -4.45 -27.41 13.49
CA PRO A 537 -5.80 -27.92 13.15
C PRO A 537 -6.94 -27.03 13.66
N ASP A 538 -6.73 -26.31 14.76
CA ASP A 538 -7.72 -25.41 15.37
C ASP A 538 -7.70 -23.98 14.80
N SER A 539 -6.97 -23.74 13.70
CA SER A 539 -6.84 -22.43 13.10
C SER A 539 -8.11 -22.00 12.37
N THR A 540 -8.87 -21.10 12.96
CA THR A 540 -10.08 -20.50 12.31
C THR A 540 -9.71 -19.74 11.04
N LEU A 541 -8.55 -19.07 11.01
CA LEU A 541 -8.04 -18.39 9.83
C LEU A 541 -7.82 -19.38 8.66
N LEU A 542 -7.08 -20.46 8.88
CA LEU A 542 -6.81 -21.47 7.84
C LEU A 542 -8.07 -22.19 7.38
N GLN A 543 -8.96 -22.55 8.33
CA GLN A 543 -10.24 -23.13 8.01
C GLN A 543 -11.10 -22.18 7.17
N GLY A 544 -11.17 -20.89 7.53
CA GLY A 544 -11.89 -19.87 6.77
C GLY A 544 -11.33 -19.68 5.35
N LEU A 545 -9.99 -19.64 5.21
CA LEU A 545 -9.34 -19.52 3.90
C LEU A 545 -9.57 -20.72 2.98
N LEU A 546 -9.69 -21.93 3.52
CA LEU A 546 -9.83 -23.15 2.73
C LEU A 546 -11.28 -23.57 2.49
N PHE A 547 -12.18 -23.36 3.47
CA PHE A 547 -13.51 -23.97 3.48
C PHE A 547 -14.67 -22.98 3.44
N ASN A 548 -14.44 -21.65 3.53
CA ASN A 548 -15.48 -20.69 3.26
C ASN A 548 -15.58 -20.44 1.75
N ASP A 549 -16.78 -20.38 1.22
CA ASP A 549 -17.06 -20.10 -0.20
C ASP A 549 -16.78 -18.64 -0.58
N SER A 550 -16.67 -17.77 0.41
CA SER A 550 -16.38 -16.35 0.26
C SER A 550 -15.36 -15.87 1.30
N LEU A 551 -14.62 -14.80 0.94
CA LEU A 551 -13.66 -14.14 1.83
C LEU A 551 -14.02 -12.67 2.00
N PRO A 552 -13.80 -12.11 3.22
CA PRO A 552 -13.96 -10.68 3.45
C PRO A 552 -12.91 -9.88 2.66
N TYR A 553 -13.36 -8.89 1.93
CA TYR A 553 -12.52 -8.02 1.12
C TYR A 553 -12.85 -6.56 1.36
N LYS A 554 -11.84 -5.72 1.53
CA LYS A 554 -12.01 -4.29 1.75
C LYS A 554 -12.44 -3.60 0.46
N GLY A 555 -13.64 -3.04 0.44
CA GLY A 555 -14.20 -2.30 -0.68
C GLY A 555 -13.67 -0.87 -0.73
N ASN A 556 -12.80 -0.55 -1.69
CA ASN A 556 -12.25 0.81 -1.86
C ASN A 556 -13.22 1.75 -2.57
N LEU A 557 -13.99 1.24 -3.52
CA LEU A 557 -15.03 1.99 -4.23
C LEU A 557 -16.19 2.33 -3.30
N LEU A 558 -16.73 1.34 -2.58
CA LEU A 558 -17.85 1.53 -1.67
C LEU A 558 -17.47 2.39 -0.47
N THR A 559 -16.28 2.21 0.11
CA THR A 559 -15.75 3.07 1.18
C THR A 559 -15.74 4.54 0.75
N ARG A 560 -15.37 4.82 -0.50
CA ARG A 560 -15.37 6.18 -1.04
C ARG A 560 -16.77 6.72 -1.36
N LEU A 561 -17.67 5.86 -1.84
CA LEU A 561 -19.07 6.24 -2.08
C LEU A 561 -19.83 6.55 -0.78
N HIS A 562 -19.46 5.90 0.33
CA HIS A 562 -19.99 6.19 1.66
C HIS A 562 -19.24 7.32 2.39
N GLU A 563 -18.27 7.97 1.74
CA GLU A 563 -17.46 9.07 2.27
C GLU A 563 -16.75 8.75 3.61
N LEU A 564 -16.45 7.47 3.86
CA LEU A 564 -15.76 7.06 5.08
C LEU A 564 -14.30 7.53 5.05
N ASP A 565 -13.85 8.11 6.18
CA ASP A 565 -12.44 8.42 6.43
C ASP A 565 -11.87 7.38 7.39
N GLU A 566 -10.96 6.55 6.88
CA GLU A 566 -10.35 5.44 7.60
C GLU A 566 -9.51 5.88 8.82
N LEU A 567 -9.10 7.15 8.88
CA LEU A 567 -8.30 7.68 9.98
C LEU A 567 -9.15 8.05 11.21
N ILE A 568 -10.38 8.55 10.97
CA ILE A 568 -11.23 9.18 12.00
C ILE A 568 -12.31 8.22 12.48
N ALA A 569 -12.81 7.33 11.61
CA ALA A 569 -13.89 6.41 11.95
C ALA A 569 -13.48 5.40 13.05
N PRO A 570 -14.42 4.94 13.90
CA PRO A 570 -14.19 3.83 14.82
C PRO A 570 -13.68 2.59 14.09
N LEU A 571 -12.84 1.78 14.73
CA LEU A 571 -12.18 0.61 14.13
C LEU A 571 -13.15 -0.33 13.37
N GLU A 572 -14.36 -0.48 13.86
CA GLU A 572 -15.41 -1.34 13.28
C GLU A 572 -16.05 -0.74 12.02
N HIS A 573 -15.93 0.57 11.79
CA HIS A 573 -16.59 1.30 10.71
C HIS A 573 -15.62 2.05 9.78
N GLN A 574 -14.33 1.73 9.84
CA GLN A 574 -13.30 2.42 9.04
C GLN A 574 -13.41 2.15 7.54
N SER A 575 -13.96 1.00 7.14
CA SER A 575 -14.06 0.58 5.75
C SER A 575 -15.27 -0.31 5.53
N VAL A 576 -15.81 -0.29 4.32
CA VAL A 576 -16.81 -1.26 3.88
C VAL A 576 -16.09 -2.56 3.54
N TYR A 577 -16.54 -3.67 4.11
CA TYR A 577 -16.11 -5.01 3.73
C TYR A 577 -17.21 -5.68 2.91
N VAL A 578 -16.81 -6.31 1.81
CA VAL A 578 -17.67 -7.11 0.93
C VAL A 578 -17.22 -8.56 0.96
N GLN A 579 -18.13 -9.48 0.64
CA GLN A 579 -17.79 -10.90 0.52
C GLN A 579 -17.49 -11.21 -0.96
N LEU A 580 -16.28 -11.67 -1.25
CA LEU A 580 -15.88 -12.09 -2.60
C LEU A 580 -15.80 -13.62 -2.70
N PRO A 581 -16.12 -14.21 -3.86
CA PRO A 581 -15.89 -15.64 -4.07
C PRO A 581 -14.45 -16.02 -3.72
N ASN A 582 -14.31 -17.08 -2.96
CA ASN A 582 -13.01 -17.54 -2.48
C ASN A 582 -12.29 -18.39 -3.55
N PRO A 583 -11.17 -17.92 -4.14
CA PRO A 583 -10.44 -18.71 -5.13
C PRO A 583 -9.66 -19.89 -4.51
N LEU A 584 -9.57 -19.94 -3.17
CA LEU A 584 -8.91 -21.02 -2.41
C LEU A 584 -9.91 -22.05 -1.86
N TYR A 585 -11.21 -21.93 -2.20
CA TYR A 585 -12.24 -22.83 -1.67
C TYR A 585 -11.99 -24.28 -2.08
N VAL A 586 -12.05 -25.18 -1.09
CA VAL A 586 -11.97 -26.64 -1.26
C VAL A 586 -13.21 -27.26 -0.64
N GLU A 587 -13.91 -28.13 -1.37
CA GLU A 587 -15.01 -28.89 -0.77
C GLU A 587 -14.47 -29.82 0.32
N GLN A 588 -15.04 -29.77 1.52
CA GLN A 588 -14.59 -30.61 2.66
C GLN A 588 -14.62 -32.13 2.36
N LYS A 589 -15.39 -32.54 1.37
CA LYS A 589 -15.46 -33.95 0.92
C LYS A 589 -14.20 -34.43 0.18
N ASP A 590 -13.43 -33.48 -0.36
CA ASP A 590 -12.23 -33.80 -1.13
C ASP A 590 -10.97 -33.87 -0.25
N VAL A 591 -11.09 -33.51 1.02
CA VAL A 591 -10.03 -33.66 2.02
C VAL A 591 -10.16 -35.04 2.65
N SER A 592 -9.79 -36.09 1.92
CA SER A 592 -9.55 -37.40 2.55
C SER A 592 -8.26 -37.27 3.36
N TYR A 593 -8.39 -37.37 4.68
CA TYR A 593 -7.23 -37.54 5.57
C TYR A 593 -6.40 -38.72 5.08
N ALA A 594 -5.31 -38.45 4.37
CA ALA A 594 -4.33 -39.45 3.96
C ALA A 594 -3.24 -39.58 5.02
#